data_608d42b1f8c90044236ea5e8a6dfd41d
#
_entry.id   608d42b1f8c90044236ea5e8a6dfd41d
#
_cell.length_a   1.000
_cell.length_b   1.000
_cell.length_c   1.000
_cell.angle_alpha   90.00
_cell.angle_beta   90.00
_cell.angle_gamma   90.00
#
_symmetry.space_group_name_H-M   'P 1'
#
loop_
_entity.id
_entity.type
_entity.pdbx_description
1 polymer ?
#
loop_
_entity_poly.entity_id
_entity_poly.type
_entity_poly.pdbx_seq_one_letter_code
_entity_poly.pdbx_strand_id
1 'polypeptide(L)'
;MSPISSLALKAALLLPLVSAASCSNETYTHNGLTWSRGIRMNQVQVVGTHNSYHREAPLEEHPTQAMMLPNVQNYYYSHPSLDIQLNYQSIRNLELDIFADPEGGHYATPLIRKLANLSTTPDPDLLAPGIKVLHVADADYHPTCKTFIGCLNIVKKWSQAHPDHVPIPFMIEFKTSEAAFAAIGGASPIPWNDTTLLKGLDDEIRSVFAPEDLVTPDDIRRSNLTLEQSVLQYGWPDLESARGRVLFLMDNGPVNPIRDSYTEGRPNLEGRVLFTNSAPGNSDCAFQKLNDPTGTEQANIQAQVKAGYWVRTRADIPLDTLLSNDTTGMREDAFSSGAQIVSTDFQAYGMSSRWNVDYAVRFEGGAAVRCNPINGPADCASEALEPISYVRN
;
A
#
# COMPACT_ATOMS: atom_id res chain seq x y z
N MET A 1 65.40 41.16 14.91
CA MET A 1 64.04 41.04 14.35
C MET A 1 64.01 39.72 13.65
N SER A 2 63.53 38.68 14.33
CA SER A 2 63.45 37.31 13.79
C SER A 2 62.04 37.07 13.30
N PRO A 3 61.81 36.36 12.18
CA PRO A 3 60.47 35.99 11.74
C PRO A 3 60.02 34.68 12.40
N ILE A 4 58.76 34.69 12.84
CA ILE A 4 58.04 33.57 13.45
C ILE A 4 57.52 32.70 12.31
N SER A 5 58.00 31.45 12.25
CA SER A 5 57.47 30.42 11.32
C SER A 5 56.24 29.79 11.93
N SER A 6 55.10 29.90 11.20
CA SER A 6 53.86 29.21 11.53
C SER A 6 53.90 27.75 11.01
N LEU A 7 53.88 26.81 11.94
CA LEU A 7 53.63 25.38 11.62
C LEU A 7 52.11 25.17 11.38
N ALA A 8 51.74 24.87 10.16
CA ALA A 8 50.39 24.41 9.84
C ALA A 8 50.28 22.91 10.12
N LEU A 9 49.51 22.56 11.14
CA LEU A 9 49.15 21.18 11.47
C LEU A 9 48.10 20.66 10.48
N LYS A 10 48.50 19.79 9.57
CA LYS A 10 47.55 19.07 8.71
C LYS A 10 46.93 17.94 9.52
N ALA A 11 45.69 18.11 9.95
CA ALA A 11 44.88 17.02 10.47
C ALA A 11 44.46 16.13 9.31
N ALA A 12 44.98 14.92 9.21
CA ALA A 12 44.48 13.88 8.31
C ALA A 12 43.22 13.30 8.91
N LEU A 13 42.08 13.57 8.28
CA LEU A 13 40.83 12.83 8.54
C LEU A 13 41.01 11.38 8.07
N LEU A 14 41.18 10.47 8.99
CA LEU A 14 41.03 9.04 8.77
C LEU A 14 39.51 8.75 8.66
N LEU A 15 39.00 8.70 7.44
CA LEU A 15 37.72 8.06 7.16
C LEU A 15 37.82 6.57 7.48
N PRO A 16 36.92 5.98 8.27
CA PRO A 16 36.90 4.54 8.46
C PRO A 16 36.64 3.90 7.10
N LEU A 17 37.55 3.07 6.64
CA LEU A 17 37.29 2.12 5.57
C LEU A 17 36.15 1.19 6.05
N VAL A 18 34.94 1.43 5.56
CA VAL A 18 33.86 0.45 5.65
C VAL A 18 34.34 -0.76 4.85
N SER A 19 34.82 -1.76 5.56
CA SER A 19 35.15 -3.05 5.00
C SER A 19 33.91 -3.55 4.28
N ALA A 20 33.98 -3.72 2.95
CA ALA A 20 32.98 -4.46 2.20
C ALA A 20 32.81 -5.80 2.90
N ALA A 21 31.65 -6.03 3.50
CA ALA A 21 31.32 -7.28 4.11
C ALA A 21 31.56 -8.38 3.03
N SER A 22 32.42 -9.31 3.33
CA SER A 22 32.63 -10.49 2.50
C SER A 22 31.28 -11.14 2.29
N CYS A 23 30.81 -11.19 1.03
CA CYS A 23 29.61 -11.93 0.67
C CYS A 23 29.84 -13.41 1.07
N SER A 24 29.36 -13.77 2.25
CA SER A 24 29.28 -15.18 2.61
C SER A 24 28.31 -15.84 1.64
N ASN A 25 28.70 -16.98 1.07
CA ASN A 25 27.85 -17.81 0.19
C ASN A 25 26.71 -18.50 0.96
N GLU A 26 26.40 -18.05 2.17
CA GLU A 26 25.45 -18.70 3.04
C GLU A 26 24.04 -18.20 2.77
N THR A 27 23.18 -19.14 2.40
CA THR A 27 21.72 -18.94 2.36
C THR A 27 21.20 -18.87 3.79
N TYR A 28 20.42 -17.85 4.08
CA TYR A 28 19.69 -17.72 5.35
C TYR A 28 18.21 -17.98 5.12
N THR A 29 17.57 -18.74 6.02
CA THR A 29 16.13 -19.02 5.95
C THR A 29 15.50 -18.74 7.31
N HIS A 30 14.35 -18.08 7.31
CA HIS A 30 13.56 -17.80 8.49
C HIS A 30 12.05 -17.81 8.13
N ASN A 31 11.23 -18.54 8.88
CA ASN A 31 9.78 -18.71 8.64
C ASN A 31 9.41 -19.05 7.18
N GLY A 32 10.24 -19.92 6.54
CA GLY A 32 10.05 -20.31 5.14
C GLY A 32 10.47 -19.24 4.11
N LEU A 33 10.90 -18.05 4.54
CA LEU A 33 11.50 -17.04 3.69
C LEU A 33 13.02 -17.24 3.62
N THR A 34 13.58 -17.00 2.45
CA THR A 34 15.01 -17.26 2.16
C THR A 34 15.69 -15.97 1.68
N TRP A 35 16.93 -15.77 2.12
CA TRP A 35 17.85 -14.74 1.63
C TRP A 35 19.05 -15.45 0.99
N SER A 36 19.15 -15.35 -0.32
CA SER A 36 20.24 -15.93 -1.12
C SER A 36 20.77 -14.89 -2.11
N ARG A 37 21.16 -15.32 -3.30
CA ARG A 37 21.52 -14.46 -4.43
C ARG A 37 20.39 -14.29 -5.45
N GLY A 38 19.20 -14.77 -5.14
CA GLY A 38 18.03 -14.64 -6.00
C GLY A 38 17.51 -13.20 -6.08
N ILE A 39 16.54 -13.00 -6.97
CA ILE A 39 15.80 -11.73 -7.05
C ILE A 39 15.06 -11.53 -5.73
N ARG A 40 15.19 -10.36 -5.10
CA ARG A 40 14.49 -10.02 -3.87
C ARG A 40 13.05 -9.60 -4.18
N MET A 41 12.13 -9.84 -3.24
CA MET A 41 10.73 -9.49 -3.41
C MET A 41 10.48 -7.99 -3.61
N ASN A 42 11.39 -7.11 -3.17
CA ASN A 42 11.33 -5.66 -3.42
C ASN A 42 12.11 -5.21 -4.67
N GLN A 43 12.63 -6.13 -5.47
CA GLN A 43 13.33 -5.84 -6.74
C GLN A 43 12.41 -5.99 -7.95
N VAL A 44 11.11 -6.01 -7.71
CA VAL A 44 10.07 -6.00 -8.73
C VAL A 44 9.19 -4.76 -8.57
N GLN A 45 8.49 -4.38 -9.62
CA GLN A 45 7.51 -3.31 -9.61
C GLN A 45 6.16 -3.84 -10.05
N VAL A 46 5.08 -3.43 -9.37
CA VAL A 46 3.70 -3.81 -9.66
C VAL A 46 2.81 -2.58 -9.81
N VAL A 47 1.71 -2.74 -10.55
CA VAL A 47 0.62 -1.77 -10.55
C VAL A 47 -0.37 -2.17 -9.45
N GLY A 48 -0.80 -1.18 -8.69
CA GLY A 48 -1.83 -1.30 -7.68
C GLY A 48 -3.03 -0.40 -7.97
N THR A 49 -4.17 -0.70 -7.37
CA THR A 49 -5.31 0.20 -7.38
C THR A 49 -5.38 1.01 -6.10
N HIS A 50 -5.69 2.30 -6.21
CA HIS A 50 -6.07 3.15 -5.10
C HIS A 50 -7.54 2.89 -4.78
N ASN A 51 -7.91 2.81 -3.50
CA ASN A 51 -9.28 2.50 -3.07
C ASN A 51 -9.88 1.29 -3.82
N SER A 52 -9.19 0.16 -3.82
CA SER A 52 -9.48 -1.01 -4.68
C SER A 52 -10.89 -1.55 -4.57
N TYR A 53 -11.58 -1.26 -3.48
CA TYR A 53 -12.96 -1.66 -3.16
C TYR A 53 -14.00 -0.68 -3.72
N HIS A 54 -13.61 0.54 -4.13
CA HIS A 54 -14.49 1.65 -4.41
C HIS A 54 -15.40 1.41 -5.64
N ARG A 55 -16.67 1.79 -5.50
CA ARG A 55 -17.65 1.95 -6.59
C ARG A 55 -18.32 3.29 -6.49
N GLU A 56 -18.50 3.94 -7.63
CA GLU A 56 -19.27 5.17 -7.77
C GLU A 56 -20.67 4.99 -7.18
N ALA A 57 -21.15 6.02 -6.49
CA ALA A 57 -22.52 6.06 -5.97
C ALA A 57 -23.56 5.91 -7.09
N PRO A 58 -24.74 5.34 -6.81
CA PRO A 58 -25.86 5.33 -7.75
C PRO A 58 -26.26 6.75 -8.17
N LEU A 59 -26.73 6.91 -9.41
CA LEU A 59 -27.12 8.22 -9.95
C LEU A 59 -28.12 8.97 -9.09
N GLU A 60 -29.00 8.27 -8.37
CA GLU A 60 -30.00 8.84 -7.46
C GLU A 60 -29.36 9.53 -6.24
N GLU A 61 -28.14 9.17 -5.86
CA GLU A 61 -27.39 9.77 -4.76
C GLU A 61 -26.50 10.93 -5.20
N HIS A 62 -26.12 11.05 -6.49
CA HIS A 62 -25.20 12.07 -7.00
C HIS A 62 -25.53 13.51 -6.60
N PRO A 63 -26.81 13.98 -6.68
CA PRO A 63 -27.12 15.35 -6.27
C PRO A 63 -26.84 15.62 -4.79
N THR A 64 -27.12 14.65 -3.93
CA THR A 64 -26.87 14.73 -2.50
C THR A 64 -25.38 14.58 -2.19
N GLN A 65 -24.69 13.64 -2.85
CA GLN A 65 -23.26 13.45 -2.73
C GLN A 65 -22.47 14.72 -3.07
N ALA A 66 -22.89 15.44 -4.15
CA ALA A 66 -22.29 16.71 -4.55
C ALA A 66 -22.49 17.84 -3.54
N MET A 67 -23.51 17.77 -2.69
CA MET A 67 -23.70 18.71 -1.57
C MET A 67 -22.86 18.34 -0.35
N MET A 68 -22.56 17.06 -0.18
CA MET A 68 -21.84 16.56 0.99
C MET A 68 -20.31 16.55 0.80
N LEU A 69 -19.82 16.31 -0.42
CA LEU A 69 -18.40 16.12 -0.70
C LEU A 69 -17.85 17.22 -1.61
N PRO A 70 -16.71 17.82 -1.26
CA PRO A 70 -16.00 18.71 -2.17
C PRO A 70 -15.41 17.90 -3.33
N ASN A 71 -15.28 18.50 -4.51
CA ASN A 71 -14.69 17.88 -5.70
C ASN A 71 -15.26 16.47 -5.99
N VAL A 72 -16.58 16.34 -5.84
CA VAL A 72 -17.30 15.05 -5.93
C VAL A 72 -16.97 14.24 -7.19
N GLN A 73 -16.56 14.91 -8.26
CA GLN A 73 -16.18 14.26 -9.52
C GLN A 73 -14.96 13.32 -9.38
N ASN A 74 -14.10 13.53 -8.36
CA ASN A 74 -13.01 12.63 -8.03
C ASN A 74 -13.47 11.26 -7.51
N TYR A 75 -14.75 11.12 -7.17
CA TYR A 75 -15.39 9.87 -6.73
C TYR A 75 -16.14 9.15 -7.87
N TYR A 76 -16.17 9.72 -9.08
CA TYR A 76 -16.91 9.16 -10.20
C TYR A 76 -16.07 8.13 -11.00
N TYR A 77 -15.62 7.11 -10.31
CA TYR A 77 -14.96 5.94 -10.87
C TYR A 77 -15.43 4.67 -10.12
N SER A 78 -15.21 3.51 -10.72
CA SER A 78 -15.56 2.24 -10.10
C SER A 78 -14.51 1.17 -10.41
N HIS A 79 -14.13 0.43 -9.39
CA HIS A 79 -13.36 -0.79 -9.55
C HIS A 79 -14.29 -2.02 -9.61
N PRO A 80 -13.94 -3.06 -10.35
CA PRO A 80 -14.57 -4.36 -10.21
C PRO A 80 -14.14 -5.01 -8.88
N SER A 81 -14.69 -6.18 -8.56
CA SER A 81 -14.29 -6.95 -7.39
C SER A 81 -12.78 -7.25 -7.40
N LEU A 82 -12.19 -7.45 -6.21
CA LEU A 82 -10.74 -7.59 -6.05
C LEU A 82 -10.16 -8.76 -6.87
N ASP A 83 -10.86 -9.87 -6.96
CA ASP A 83 -10.47 -11.03 -7.78
C ASP A 83 -10.47 -10.73 -9.28
N ILE A 84 -11.40 -9.90 -9.76
CA ILE A 84 -11.43 -9.45 -11.17
C ILE A 84 -10.23 -8.54 -11.46
N GLN A 85 -9.86 -7.66 -10.55
CA GLN A 85 -8.66 -6.82 -10.70
C GLN A 85 -7.40 -7.67 -10.81
N LEU A 86 -7.26 -8.70 -9.96
CA LEU A 86 -6.13 -9.62 -9.98
C LEU A 86 -6.10 -10.48 -11.26
N ASN A 87 -7.26 -11.02 -11.69
CA ASN A 87 -7.37 -11.93 -12.84
C ASN A 87 -7.25 -11.24 -14.20
N TYR A 88 -7.82 -10.03 -14.35
CA TYR A 88 -8.06 -9.42 -15.67
C TYR A 88 -7.42 -8.04 -15.85
N GLN A 89 -7.01 -7.39 -14.76
CA GLN A 89 -6.50 -6.02 -14.82
C GLN A 89 -5.01 -5.91 -14.43
N SER A 90 -4.33 -7.05 -14.28
CA SER A 90 -2.88 -7.13 -13.97
C SER A 90 -2.50 -6.46 -12.66
N ILE A 91 -3.41 -6.39 -11.69
CA ILE A 91 -3.18 -5.73 -10.40
C ILE A 91 -2.49 -6.70 -9.43
N ARG A 92 -1.46 -6.20 -8.71
CA ARG A 92 -0.74 -6.94 -7.67
C ARG A 92 -0.52 -6.13 -6.39
N ASN A 93 -1.24 -5.02 -6.22
CA ASN A 93 -1.39 -4.30 -4.96
C ASN A 93 -2.83 -3.82 -4.83
N LEU A 94 -3.37 -3.91 -3.62
CA LEU A 94 -4.74 -3.51 -3.30
C LEU A 94 -4.72 -2.54 -2.12
N GLU A 95 -5.62 -1.55 -2.13
CA GLU A 95 -5.78 -0.58 -1.05
C GLU A 95 -7.18 -0.67 -0.47
N LEU A 96 -7.28 -0.75 0.87
CA LEU A 96 -8.53 -0.84 1.61
C LEU A 96 -8.55 0.22 2.72
N ASP A 97 -9.58 1.07 2.70
CA ASP A 97 -9.86 2.01 3.78
C ASP A 97 -10.75 1.36 4.82
N ILE A 98 -10.36 1.44 6.07
CA ILE A 98 -10.99 0.68 7.14
C ILE A 98 -11.57 1.56 8.23
N PHE A 99 -12.75 1.16 8.70
CA PHE A 99 -13.45 1.75 9.84
C PHE A 99 -13.59 0.71 10.96
N ALA A 100 -13.24 1.08 12.20
CA ALA A 100 -13.50 0.24 13.36
C ALA A 100 -15.00 0.16 13.63
N ASP A 101 -15.53 -1.06 13.82
CA ASP A 101 -16.94 -1.29 14.17
C ASP A 101 -17.05 -2.55 15.06
N PRO A 102 -16.49 -2.50 16.30
CA PRO A 102 -16.39 -3.67 17.17
C PRO A 102 -17.73 -4.23 17.58
N GLU A 103 -18.78 -3.40 17.67
CA GLU A 103 -20.14 -3.82 18.06
C GLU A 103 -21.01 -4.16 16.85
N GLY A 104 -20.65 -3.70 15.66
CA GLY A 104 -21.43 -3.82 14.45
C GLY A 104 -22.56 -2.78 14.32
N GLY A 105 -22.97 -2.52 13.09
CA GLY A 105 -24.12 -1.67 12.78
C GLY A 105 -23.84 -0.16 12.82
N HIS A 106 -22.66 0.29 13.22
CA HIS A 106 -22.35 1.71 13.37
C HIS A 106 -22.48 2.47 12.04
N TYR A 107 -22.15 1.83 10.93
CA TYR A 107 -22.18 2.40 9.57
C TYR A 107 -23.29 1.80 8.69
N ALA A 108 -24.25 1.07 9.29
CA ALA A 108 -25.26 0.34 8.52
C ALA A 108 -26.32 1.21 7.85
N THR A 109 -26.41 2.50 8.21
CA THR A 109 -27.43 3.45 7.69
C THR A 109 -26.77 4.77 7.31
N PRO A 110 -26.11 4.86 6.13
CA PRO A 110 -25.41 6.07 5.70
C PRO A 110 -26.32 7.29 5.60
N LEU A 111 -25.84 8.45 6.08
CA LEU A 111 -26.60 9.70 6.15
C LEU A 111 -27.12 10.15 4.78
N ILE A 112 -26.37 9.95 3.72
CA ILE A 112 -26.76 10.32 2.34
C ILE A 112 -28.11 9.72 1.95
N ARG A 113 -28.42 8.49 2.38
CA ARG A 113 -29.71 7.83 2.10
C ARG A 113 -30.88 8.63 2.65
N LYS A 114 -30.76 9.12 3.89
CA LYS A 114 -31.75 9.95 4.54
C LYS A 114 -31.87 11.31 3.85
N LEU A 115 -30.75 11.96 3.52
CA LEU A 115 -30.73 13.27 2.87
C LEU A 115 -31.27 13.21 1.44
N ALA A 116 -31.05 12.12 0.73
CA ALA A 116 -31.57 11.89 -0.62
C ALA A 116 -33.02 11.35 -0.62
N ASN A 117 -33.67 11.24 0.55
CA ASN A 117 -35.02 10.68 0.71
C ASN A 117 -35.15 9.26 0.13
N LEU A 118 -34.11 8.45 0.30
CA LEU A 118 -34.07 7.05 -0.11
C LEU A 118 -34.32 6.13 1.10
N SER A 119 -34.50 4.82 0.82
CA SER A 119 -34.66 3.83 1.88
C SER A 119 -33.48 3.84 2.84
N THR A 120 -33.78 3.87 4.14
CA THR A 120 -32.81 3.79 5.24
C THR A 120 -32.76 2.40 5.89
N THR A 121 -33.20 1.37 5.17
CA THR A 121 -33.06 -0.01 5.65
C THR A 121 -31.58 -0.31 5.87
N PRO A 122 -31.20 -0.77 7.07
CA PRO A 122 -29.80 -1.10 7.36
C PRO A 122 -29.27 -2.16 6.40
N ASP A 123 -28.02 -2.00 5.99
CA ASP A 123 -27.33 -3.00 5.19
C ASP A 123 -26.96 -4.20 6.07
N PRO A 124 -27.43 -5.43 5.76
CA PRO A 124 -27.19 -6.61 6.60
C PRO A 124 -25.69 -6.93 6.79
N ASP A 125 -24.86 -6.67 5.77
CA ASP A 125 -23.42 -6.95 5.85
C ASP A 125 -22.69 -6.00 6.81
N LEU A 126 -23.26 -4.81 7.04
CA LEU A 126 -22.71 -3.81 7.96
C LEU A 126 -23.24 -3.96 9.40
N LEU A 127 -24.21 -4.86 9.65
CA LEU A 127 -24.76 -5.09 10.99
C LEU A 127 -23.86 -5.97 11.88
N ALA A 128 -23.06 -6.85 11.29
CA ALA A 128 -22.18 -7.73 12.07
C ALA A 128 -21.01 -6.95 12.68
N PRO A 129 -20.52 -7.33 13.87
CA PRO A 129 -19.28 -6.84 14.44
C PRO A 129 -18.08 -7.07 13.50
N GLY A 130 -17.05 -6.21 13.60
CA GLY A 130 -15.81 -6.31 12.84
C GLY A 130 -15.57 -5.13 11.94
N ILE A 131 -14.35 -5.04 11.42
CA ILE A 131 -13.87 -3.92 10.60
C ILE A 131 -14.64 -3.81 9.29
N LYS A 132 -15.04 -2.59 8.94
CA LYS A 132 -15.74 -2.26 7.68
C LYS A 132 -14.78 -1.64 6.67
N VAL A 133 -15.08 -1.87 5.38
CA VAL A 133 -14.35 -1.27 4.26
C VAL A 133 -15.26 -0.28 3.56
N LEU A 134 -14.98 1.01 3.73
CA LEU A 134 -15.76 2.13 3.20
C LEU A 134 -14.81 3.28 2.89
N HIS A 135 -15.17 4.17 1.96
CA HIS A 135 -14.36 5.35 1.67
C HIS A 135 -14.78 6.55 2.55
N VAL A 136 -16.03 7.00 2.45
CA VAL A 136 -16.65 8.01 3.30
C VAL A 136 -17.98 7.45 3.79
N ALA A 137 -18.01 6.97 5.03
CA ALA A 137 -19.09 6.13 5.57
C ALA A 137 -20.52 6.67 5.34
N ASP A 138 -20.67 7.99 5.35
CA ASP A 138 -21.99 8.66 5.22
C ASP A 138 -22.29 9.19 3.81
N ALA A 139 -21.33 9.19 2.88
CA ALA A 139 -21.49 9.89 1.59
C ALA A 139 -20.94 9.11 0.39
N ASP A 140 -19.98 8.20 0.58
CA ASP A 140 -19.35 7.38 -0.45
C ASP A 140 -19.06 5.98 0.10
N TYR A 141 -20.11 5.17 0.19
CA TYR A 141 -20.18 3.95 0.99
C TYR A 141 -20.52 2.70 0.17
N HIS A 142 -20.30 2.70 -1.14
CA HIS A 142 -20.60 1.59 -2.05
C HIS A 142 -19.37 0.74 -2.39
N PRO A 143 -18.83 -0.05 -1.47
CA PRO A 143 -17.68 -0.91 -1.78
C PRO A 143 -18.09 -2.18 -2.54
N THR A 144 -17.12 -2.80 -3.22
CA THR A 144 -17.28 -4.13 -3.82
C THR A 144 -17.25 -5.25 -2.78
N CYS A 145 -16.69 -4.99 -1.60
CA CYS A 145 -16.70 -5.86 -0.42
C CYS A 145 -16.78 -4.96 0.83
N LYS A 146 -17.68 -5.26 1.77
CA LYS A 146 -18.08 -4.35 2.85
C LYS A 146 -17.41 -4.62 4.21
N THR A 147 -16.98 -5.86 4.44
CA THR A 147 -16.27 -6.26 5.65
C THR A 147 -14.82 -6.55 5.33
N PHE A 148 -13.91 -6.20 6.23
CA PHE A 148 -12.48 -6.42 6.01
C PHE A 148 -12.18 -7.91 5.78
N ILE A 149 -12.68 -8.79 6.65
CA ILE A 149 -12.56 -10.24 6.49
C ILE A 149 -13.15 -10.71 5.14
N GLY A 150 -14.27 -10.13 4.70
CA GLY A 150 -14.87 -10.45 3.40
C GLY A 150 -13.96 -10.11 2.23
N CYS A 151 -13.36 -8.91 2.25
CA CYS A 151 -12.39 -8.48 1.23
C CYS A 151 -11.15 -9.39 1.24
N LEU A 152 -10.60 -9.68 2.41
CA LEU A 152 -9.42 -10.55 2.55
C LEU A 152 -9.69 -11.97 2.02
N ASN A 153 -10.88 -12.53 2.29
CA ASN A 153 -11.25 -13.87 1.81
C ASN A 153 -11.35 -13.95 0.28
N ILE A 154 -11.76 -12.88 -0.41
CA ILE A 154 -11.76 -12.83 -1.88
C ILE A 154 -10.32 -13.03 -2.39
N VAL A 155 -9.36 -12.30 -1.83
CA VAL A 155 -7.96 -12.36 -2.24
C VAL A 155 -7.30 -13.67 -1.79
N LYS A 156 -7.60 -14.17 -0.58
CA LYS A 156 -7.13 -15.49 -0.11
C LYS A 156 -7.51 -16.59 -1.08
N LYS A 157 -8.78 -16.62 -1.51
CA LYS A 157 -9.26 -17.62 -2.48
C LYS A 157 -8.54 -17.51 -3.82
N TRP A 158 -8.28 -16.29 -4.29
CA TRP A 158 -7.53 -16.08 -5.52
C TRP A 158 -6.07 -16.53 -5.36
N SER A 159 -5.41 -16.16 -4.28
CA SER A 159 -4.02 -16.52 -3.97
C SER A 159 -3.83 -18.04 -3.93
N GLN A 160 -4.73 -18.77 -3.27
CA GLN A 160 -4.69 -20.24 -3.21
C GLN A 160 -4.83 -20.91 -4.59
N ALA A 161 -5.54 -20.27 -5.52
CA ALA A 161 -5.66 -20.75 -6.90
C ALA A 161 -4.45 -20.37 -7.79
N HIS A 162 -3.57 -19.49 -7.31
CA HIS A 162 -2.42 -18.95 -8.04
C HIS A 162 -1.14 -18.96 -7.17
N PRO A 163 -0.67 -20.12 -6.71
CA PRO A 163 0.34 -20.21 -5.64
C PRO A 163 1.70 -19.57 -5.98
N ASP A 164 1.99 -19.37 -7.27
CA ASP A 164 3.26 -18.80 -7.73
C ASP A 164 3.18 -17.28 -7.97
N HIS A 165 2.09 -16.60 -7.55
CA HIS A 165 1.98 -15.15 -7.70
C HIS A 165 3.06 -14.42 -6.90
N VAL A 166 3.48 -13.24 -7.38
CA VAL A 166 4.37 -12.37 -6.60
C VAL A 166 3.65 -11.89 -5.32
N PRO A 167 4.37 -11.57 -4.24
CA PRO A 167 3.74 -11.09 -3.01
C PRO A 167 2.77 -9.94 -3.28
N ILE A 168 1.55 -10.03 -2.73
CA ILE A 168 0.53 -8.99 -2.87
C ILE A 168 0.54 -8.08 -1.65
N PRO A 169 1.00 -6.81 -1.78
CA PRO A 169 0.84 -5.81 -0.73
C PRO A 169 -0.63 -5.36 -0.63
N PHE A 170 -1.15 -5.32 0.60
CA PHE A 170 -2.34 -4.56 0.95
C PHE A 170 -1.94 -3.23 1.56
N MET A 171 -2.37 -2.11 0.98
CA MET A 171 -2.32 -0.81 1.62
C MET A 171 -3.55 -0.64 2.50
N ILE A 172 -3.38 -0.26 3.76
CA ILE A 172 -4.47 -0.09 4.71
C ILE A 172 -4.53 1.36 5.18
N GLU A 173 -5.59 2.07 4.81
CA GLU A 173 -5.88 3.40 5.34
C GLU A 173 -6.87 3.31 6.50
N PHE A 174 -6.46 3.80 7.66
CA PHE A 174 -7.30 3.89 8.84
C PHE A 174 -8.11 5.19 8.79
N LYS A 175 -9.41 5.08 8.68
CA LYS A 175 -10.30 6.26 8.60
C LYS A 175 -10.63 6.76 10.00
N THR A 176 -10.47 8.07 10.19
CA THR A 176 -10.64 8.73 11.50
C THR A 176 -11.45 10.02 11.45
N SER A 177 -11.69 10.55 10.25
CA SER A 177 -12.24 11.91 10.10
C SER A 177 -13.52 11.89 9.29
N GLU A 178 -14.62 12.24 9.91
CA GLU A 178 -15.87 12.65 9.27
C GLU A 178 -16.79 13.31 10.31
N ALA A 179 -16.18 14.00 11.29
CA ALA A 179 -16.91 14.68 12.37
C ALA A 179 -17.96 15.69 11.86
N ALA A 180 -17.79 16.22 10.64
CA ALA A 180 -18.76 17.13 10.04
C ALA A 180 -20.11 16.45 9.78
N PHE A 181 -20.11 15.17 9.37
CA PHE A 181 -21.36 14.43 9.15
C PHE A 181 -22.02 14.01 10.46
N ALA A 182 -21.23 13.68 11.48
CA ALA A 182 -21.73 13.38 12.82
C ALA A 182 -22.58 14.53 13.40
N ALA A 183 -22.17 15.78 13.17
CA ALA A 183 -22.90 16.96 13.63
C ALA A 183 -24.31 17.11 13.03
N ILE A 184 -24.58 16.48 11.89
CA ILE A 184 -25.89 16.52 11.20
C ILE A 184 -26.61 15.15 11.19
N GLY A 185 -26.15 14.23 12.03
CA GLY A 185 -26.79 12.93 12.26
C GLY A 185 -26.20 11.76 11.49
N GLY A 186 -24.99 11.90 10.98
CA GLY A 186 -24.18 10.81 10.45
C GLY A 186 -23.41 10.04 11.53
N ALA A 187 -22.69 9.02 11.15
CA ALA A 187 -21.86 8.23 12.03
C ALA A 187 -20.57 8.98 12.41
N SER A 188 -20.24 8.98 13.71
CA SER A 188 -18.90 9.39 14.17
C SER A 188 -17.95 8.23 14.01
N PRO A 189 -16.88 8.37 13.20
CA PRO A 189 -15.89 7.30 13.11
C PRO A 189 -15.32 6.94 14.48
N ILE A 190 -15.24 5.64 14.77
CA ILE A 190 -14.62 5.14 15.99
C ILE A 190 -13.11 5.33 15.85
N PRO A 191 -12.45 6.07 16.77
CA PRO A 191 -11.04 6.41 16.61
C PRO A 191 -10.14 5.19 16.82
N TRP A 192 -9.10 5.06 16.00
CA TRP A 192 -8.08 4.00 16.06
C TRP A 192 -6.97 4.28 17.10
N ASN A 193 -7.36 4.83 18.26
CA ASN A 193 -6.43 5.18 19.35
C ASN A 193 -6.43 4.15 20.49
N ASP A 194 -7.14 3.04 20.31
CA ASP A 194 -7.22 1.95 21.27
C ASP A 194 -6.35 0.77 20.79
N THR A 195 -5.42 0.35 21.65
CA THR A 195 -4.56 -0.82 21.39
C THR A 195 -5.35 -2.10 21.17
N THR A 196 -6.57 -2.22 21.73
CA THR A 196 -7.47 -3.35 21.52
C THR A 196 -7.98 -3.39 20.09
N LEU A 197 -8.37 -2.23 19.52
CA LEU A 197 -8.82 -2.14 18.12
C LEU A 197 -7.68 -2.45 17.15
N LEU A 198 -6.48 -1.92 17.42
CA LEU A 198 -5.28 -2.17 16.60
C LEU A 198 -4.84 -3.64 16.68
N LYS A 199 -4.99 -4.28 17.87
CA LYS A 199 -4.79 -5.73 17.98
C LYS A 199 -5.90 -6.49 17.24
N GLY A 200 -7.14 -6.04 17.31
CA GLY A 200 -8.28 -6.63 16.59
C GLY A 200 -8.04 -6.68 15.08
N LEU A 201 -7.41 -5.64 14.49
CA LEU A 201 -6.99 -5.64 13.09
C LEU A 201 -5.99 -6.78 12.79
N ASP A 202 -4.92 -6.89 13.60
CA ASP A 202 -3.94 -7.97 13.44
C ASP A 202 -4.61 -9.35 13.58
N ASP A 203 -5.58 -9.49 14.49
CA ASP A 203 -6.34 -10.72 14.71
C ASP A 203 -7.26 -11.05 13.52
N GLU A 204 -7.96 -10.05 12.91
CA GLU A 204 -8.77 -10.26 11.71
C GLU A 204 -7.92 -10.73 10.52
N ILE A 205 -6.73 -10.14 10.31
CA ILE A 205 -5.81 -10.58 9.27
C ILE A 205 -5.39 -12.03 9.51
N ARG A 206 -4.97 -12.37 10.73
CA ARG A 206 -4.52 -13.72 11.10
C ARG A 206 -5.66 -14.75 11.10
N SER A 207 -6.91 -14.32 11.21
CA SER A 207 -8.07 -15.21 11.07
C SER A 207 -8.28 -15.68 9.63
N VAL A 208 -7.80 -14.90 8.67
CA VAL A 208 -7.89 -15.22 7.23
C VAL A 208 -6.61 -15.86 6.73
N PHE A 209 -5.46 -15.27 6.97
CA PHE A 209 -4.17 -15.72 6.46
C PHE A 209 -3.38 -16.46 7.55
N ALA A 210 -2.96 -17.68 7.25
CA ALA A 210 -2.05 -18.42 8.11
C ALA A 210 -0.65 -17.78 8.12
N PRO A 211 0.21 -18.06 9.11
CA PRO A 211 1.54 -17.47 9.17
C PRO A 211 2.37 -17.67 7.89
N GLU A 212 2.24 -18.82 7.26
CA GLU A 212 2.92 -19.14 5.99
C GLU A 212 2.41 -18.36 4.78
N ASP A 213 1.21 -17.79 4.86
CA ASP A 213 0.64 -16.93 3.80
C ASP A 213 1.05 -15.46 3.95
N LEU A 214 1.73 -15.09 5.05
CA LEU A 214 2.07 -13.71 5.39
C LEU A 214 3.57 -13.44 5.25
N VAL A 215 3.91 -12.20 4.93
CA VAL A 215 5.21 -11.59 5.21
C VAL A 215 5.00 -10.49 6.24
N THR A 216 5.58 -10.64 7.42
CA THR A 216 5.40 -9.73 8.55
C THR A 216 6.72 -9.06 8.95
N PRO A 217 6.69 -7.96 9.75
CA PRO A 217 7.91 -7.36 10.28
C PRO A 217 8.83 -8.35 11.03
N ASP A 218 8.24 -9.30 11.79
CA ASP A 218 9.01 -10.32 12.51
C ASP A 218 9.74 -11.29 11.59
N ASP A 219 9.23 -11.53 10.38
CA ASP A 219 9.90 -12.36 9.39
C ASP A 219 11.16 -11.69 8.82
N ILE A 220 11.16 -10.35 8.75
CA ILE A 220 12.25 -9.56 8.16
C ILE A 220 13.29 -9.17 9.20
N ARG A 221 12.85 -8.88 10.41
CA ARG A 221 13.70 -8.37 11.49
C ARG A 221 14.69 -9.43 11.96
N ARG A 222 15.97 -9.08 12.00
CA ARG A 222 17.06 -9.91 12.51
C ARG A 222 17.27 -9.68 14.00
N SER A 223 17.74 -10.70 14.68
CA SER A 223 18.10 -10.60 16.11
C SER A 223 19.10 -9.47 16.36
N ASN A 224 18.86 -8.67 17.40
CA ASN A 224 19.68 -7.53 17.84
C ASN A 224 19.75 -6.36 16.83
N LEU A 225 18.89 -6.33 15.81
CA LEU A 225 18.77 -5.22 14.88
C LEU A 225 17.37 -4.63 14.94
N THR A 226 17.26 -3.35 14.59
CA THR A 226 15.97 -2.74 14.29
C THR A 226 15.41 -3.32 12.98
N LEU A 227 14.13 -3.13 12.71
CA LEU A 227 13.55 -3.52 11.42
C LEU A 227 14.26 -2.78 10.28
N GLU A 228 14.47 -1.46 10.41
CA GLU A 228 15.21 -0.67 9.43
C GLU A 228 16.62 -1.21 9.18
N GLN A 229 17.40 -1.45 10.25
CA GLN A 229 18.75 -2.00 10.12
C GLN A 229 18.72 -3.36 9.40
N SER A 230 17.73 -4.18 9.67
CA SER A 230 17.59 -5.49 9.02
C SER A 230 17.36 -5.34 7.51
N VAL A 231 16.45 -4.45 7.12
CA VAL A 231 16.16 -4.15 5.71
C VAL A 231 17.38 -3.57 4.99
N LEU A 232 18.08 -2.61 5.61
CA LEU A 232 19.22 -1.92 4.98
C LEU A 232 20.46 -2.82 4.87
N GLN A 233 20.69 -3.71 5.84
CA GLN A 233 21.88 -4.57 5.87
C GLN A 233 21.71 -5.89 5.12
N TYR A 234 20.53 -6.48 5.18
CA TYR A 234 20.27 -7.84 4.65
C TYR A 234 19.24 -7.85 3.50
N GLY A 235 18.52 -6.75 3.31
CA GLY A 235 17.46 -6.65 2.31
C GLY A 235 16.23 -7.49 2.64
N TRP A 236 15.32 -7.55 1.69
CA TRP A 236 14.10 -8.36 1.72
C TRP A 236 14.39 -9.80 1.30
N PRO A 237 13.49 -10.76 1.60
CA PRO A 237 13.63 -12.15 1.17
C PRO A 237 13.67 -12.30 -0.36
N ASP A 238 14.14 -13.45 -0.81
CA ASP A 238 14.06 -13.84 -2.22
C ASP A 238 12.59 -13.96 -2.65
N LEU A 239 12.29 -13.47 -3.85
CA LEU A 239 10.97 -13.54 -4.46
C LEU A 239 10.41 -14.97 -4.47
N GLU A 240 11.25 -15.95 -4.82
CA GLU A 240 10.84 -17.36 -4.89
C GLU A 240 10.30 -17.90 -3.56
N SER A 241 10.89 -17.52 -2.43
CA SER A 241 10.42 -17.94 -1.11
C SER A 241 9.23 -17.13 -0.59
N ALA A 242 8.95 -15.99 -1.21
CA ALA A 242 7.86 -15.11 -0.85
C ALA A 242 6.61 -15.25 -1.76
N ARG A 243 6.69 -16.12 -2.79
CA ARG A 243 5.54 -16.38 -3.67
C ARG A 243 4.32 -16.89 -2.89
N GLY A 244 3.13 -16.57 -3.37
CA GLY A 244 1.88 -16.99 -2.77
C GLY A 244 1.54 -16.28 -1.45
N ARG A 245 2.40 -15.34 -0.98
CA ARG A 245 2.19 -14.61 0.27
C ARG A 245 1.61 -13.23 0.05
N VAL A 246 1.06 -12.66 1.12
CA VAL A 246 0.59 -11.27 1.18
C VAL A 246 1.34 -10.52 2.29
N LEU A 247 1.39 -9.18 2.18
CA LEU A 247 1.93 -8.31 3.22
C LEU A 247 1.02 -7.09 3.38
N PHE A 248 1.03 -6.49 4.56
CA PHE A 248 0.17 -5.37 4.90
C PHE A 248 1.00 -4.13 5.19
N LEU A 249 0.62 -3.01 4.58
CA LEU A 249 1.31 -1.73 4.64
C LEU A 249 0.35 -0.68 5.19
N MET A 250 0.75 0.07 6.21
CA MET A 250 -0.06 1.15 6.79
C MET A 250 0.05 2.39 5.91
N ASP A 251 -1.08 2.95 5.48
CA ASP A 251 -1.11 4.21 4.73
C ASP A 251 -0.79 5.43 5.62
N ASN A 252 -1.38 5.46 6.82
CA ASN A 252 -1.26 6.58 7.76
C ASN A 252 0.18 6.73 8.29
N GLY A 253 0.81 7.87 8.03
CA GLY A 253 2.19 8.13 8.45
C GLY A 253 2.84 9.20 7.57
N PRO A 254 4.15 9.46 7.73
CA PRO A 254 5.06 8.94 8.77
C PRO A 254 4.84 9.60 10.15
N VAL A 255 4.14 10.72 10.24
CA VAL A 255 3.74 11.40 11.48
C VAL A 255 2.22 11.27 11.61
N ASN A 256 1.78 10.35 12.47
CA ASN A 256 0.35 10.06 12.63
C ASN A 256 0.08 9.37 13.97
N PRO A 257 -0.93 9.81 14.77
CA PRO A 257 -1.24 9.21 16.07
C PRO A 257 -1.57 7.71 16.01
N ILE A 258 -2.14 7.21 14.91
CA ILE A 258 -2.46 5.79 14.74
C ILE A 258 -1.18 4.98 14.61
N ARG A 259 -0.23 5.46 13.80
CA ARG A 259 1.10 4.85 13.68
C ARG A 259 1.78 4.81 15.04
N ASP A 260 1.75 5.91 15.79
CA ASP A 260 2.39 6.01 17.11
C ASP A 260 1.75 5.00 18.08
N SER A 261 0.41 4.88 18.09
CA SER A 261 -0.30 3.87 18.90
C SER A 261 0.01 2.44 18.44
N TYR A 262 0.19 2.21 17.13
CA TYR A 262 0.52 0.89 16.59
C TYR A 262 1.93 0.43 16.97
N THR A 263 2.87 1.37 17.06
CA THR A 263 4.27 1.11 17.44
C THR A 263 4.53 1.18 18.96
N GLU A 264 3.55 1.62 19.76
CA GLU A 264 3.71 1.77 21.19
C GLU A 264 4.12 0.44 21.88
N GLY A 265 5.25 0.48 22.61
CA GLY A 265 5.85 -0.71 23.23
C GLY A 265 6.43 -1.73 22.23
N ARG A 266 6.42 -1.44 20.95
CA ARG A 266 6.85 -2.32 19.85
C ARG A 266 7.62 -1.53 18.78
N PRO A 267 8.77 -0.93 19.13
CA PRO A 267 9.46 0.05 18.28
C PRO A 267 9.99 -0.54 16.96
N ASN A 268 10.05 -1.87 16.85
CA ASN A 268 10.42 -2.58 15.62
C ASN A 268 9.26 -3.43 15.09
N LEU A 269 8.01 -3.10 15.45
CA LEU A 269 6.79 -3.81 15.07
C LEU A 269 6.74 -5.25 15.56
N GLU A 270 7.29 -5.54 16.73
CA GLU A 270 7.32 -6.87 17.34
C GLU A 270 5.90 -7.46 17.49
N GLY A 271 5.64 -8.60 16.85
CA GLY A 271 4.33 -9.29 16.84
C GLY A 271 3.24 -8.61 16.03
N ARG A 272 3.51 -7.49 15.36
CA ARG A 272 2.58 -6.79 14.46
C ARG A 272 2.54 -7.43 13.07
N VAL A 273 1.44 -7.18 12.33
CA VAL A 273 1.29 -7.67 10.96
C VAL A 273 1.66 -6.61 9.93
N LEU A 274 1.33 -5.34 10.18
CA LEU A 274 1.56 -4.27 9.23
C LEU A 274 2.98 -3.71 9.34
N PHE A 275 3.56 -3.41 8.17
CA PHE A 275 4.68 -2.48 8.04
C PHE A 275 4.13 -1.06 8.05
N THR A 276 4.66 -0.21 8.90
CA THR A 276 4.23 1.19 9.04
C THR A 276 4.81 2.07 7.94
N ASN A 277 4.04 3.06 7.48
CA ASN A 277 4.59 4.18 6.72
C ASN A 277 5.46 5.01 7.67
N SER A 278 6.77 4.93 7.50
CA SER A 278 7.74 5.48 8.43
C SER A 278 8.87 6.22 7.70
N ALA A 279 9.50 7.16 8.38
CA ALA A 279 10.63 7.91 7.83
C ALA A 279 11.96 7.19 8.08
N PRO A 280 12.93 7.29 7.16
CA PRO A 280 14.29 6.80 7.38
C PRO A 280 14.89 7.29 8.69
N GLY A 281 15.57 6.41 9.41
CA GLY A 281 16.12 6.64 10.74
C GLY A 281 15.22 6.19 11.88
N ASN A 282 13.95 5.91 11.62
CA ASN A 282 13.07 5.28 12.60
C ASN A 282 13.27 3.76 12.61
N SER A 283 13.24 3.16 13.80
CA SER A 283 13.52 1.72 13.97
C SER A 283 12.55 0.78 13.24
N ASP A 284 11.33 1.25 12.95
CA ASP A 284 10.26 0.54 12.23
C ASP A 284 10.27 0.80 10.72
N CYS A 285 11.20 1.62 10.18
CA CYS A 285 11.17 2.00 8.79
C CYS A 285 11.62 0.86 7.86
N ALA A 286 10.66 0.27 7.15
CA ALA A 286 10.88 -0.67 6.06
C ALA A 286 10.11 -0.25 4.81
N PHE A 287 9.02 0.50 5.02
CA PHE A 287 8.08 0.96 4.00
C PHE A 287 7.86 2.47 4.08
N GLN A 288 7.69 3.10 2.91
CA GLN A 288 7.40 4.52 2.76
C GLN A 288 6.31 4.74 1.70
N LYS A 289 5.32 5.59 2.03
CA LYS A 289 4.37 6.13 1.05
C LYS A 289 4.85 7.50 0.59
N LEU A 290 5.24 7.60 -0.68
CA LEU A 290 5.71 8.82 -1.34
C LEU A 290 4.86 9.06 -2.60
N ASN A 291 3.72 9.73 -2.41
CA ASN A 291 2.67 9.80 -3.42
C ASN A 291 2.97 10.66 -4.64
N ASP A 292 3.89 11.61 -4.54
CA ASP A 292 4.28 12.46 -5.64
C ASP A 292 5.57 11.94 -6.29
N PRO A 293 5.52 11.36 -7.50
CA PRO A 293 6.71 10.89 -8.21
C PRO A 293 7.38 11.97 -9.06
N THR A 294 6.91 13.22 -9.01
CA THR A 294 7.32 14.26 -9.97
C THR A 294 8.49 15.11 -9.47
N GLY A 295 9.25 15.68 -10.39
CA GLY A 295 10.33 16.64 -10.08
C GLY A 295 11.38 16.08 -9.10
N THR A 296 11.66 16.80 -8.03
CA THR A 296 12.66 16.41 -7.02
C THR A 296 12.25 15.17 -6.23
N GLU A 297 10.96 14.91 -6.08
CA GLU A 297 10.45 13.76 -5.34
C GLU A 297 10.71 12.44 -6.08
N GLN A 298 10.80 12.44 -7.40
CA GLN A 298 11.23 11.25 -8.15
C GLN A 298 12.64 10.82 -7.74
N ALA A 299 13.58 11.75 -7.64
CA ALA A 299 14.94 11.45 -7.20
C ALA A 299 15.00 10.96 -5.75
N ASN A 300 14.13 11.49 -4.88
CA ASN A 300 13.95 11.00 -3.52
C ASN A 300 13.46 9.55 -3.52
N ILE A 301 12.39 9.23 -4.25
CA ILE A 301 11.89 7.84 -4.39
C ILE A 301 13.00 6.91 -4.87
N GLN A 302 13.74 7.29 -5.93
CA GLN A 302 14.86 6.49 -6.44
C GLN A 302 15.93 6.23 -5.38
N ALA A 303 16.23 7.22 -4.54
CA ALA A 303 17.20 7.09 -3.47
C ALA A 303 16.72 6.10 -2.39
N GLN A 304 15.44 6.16 -1.99
CA GLN A 304 14.85 5.24 -1.03
C GLN A 304 14.82 3.80 -1.57
N VAL A 305 14.44 3.62 -2.83
CA VAL A 305 14.45 2.31 -3.51
C VAL A 305 15.87 1.73 -3.57
N LYS A 306 16.87 2.55 -3.93
CA LYS A 306 18.29 2.14 -3.93
C LYS A 306 18.80 1.77 -2.54
N ALA A 307 18.34 2.45 -1.50
CA ALA A 307 18.68 2.15 -0.12
C ALA A 307 18.10 0.79 0.34
N GLY A 308 17.04 0.30 -0.30
CA GLY A 308 16.43 -1.00 -0.01
C GLY A 308 15.04 -0.93 0.61
N TYR A 309 14.50 0.26 0.84
CA TYR A 309 13.14 0.40 1.35
C TYR A 309 12.10 -0.06 0.31
N TRP A 310 10.94 -0.46 0.79
CA TRP A 310 9.75 -0.63 -0.04
C TRP A 310 9.03 0.71 -0.18
N VAL A 311 8.74 1.14 -1.41
CA VAL A 311 8.10 2.44 -1.68
C VAL A 311 6.82 2.25 -2.48
N ARG A 312 5.78 2.99 -2.09
CA ARG A 312 4.56 3.18 -2.87
C ARG A 312 4.49 4.61 -3.36
N THR A 313 4.11 4.79 -4.63
CA THR A 313 3.80 6.09 -5.23
C THR A 313 2.48 6.05 -6.00
N ARG A 314 2.04 7.18 -6.56
CA ARG A 314 0.83 7.29 -7.41
C ARG A 314 1.20 7.64 -8.84
N ALA A 315 0.44 7.11 -9.80
CA ALA A 315 0.52 7.44 -11.22
C ALA A 315 -0.45 8.56 -11.62
N ASP A 316 -1.45 8.83 -10.78
CA ASP A 316 -2.50 9.80 -11.05
C ASP A 316 -3.11 10.39 -9.77
N ILE A 317 -3.75 11.54 -9.95
CA ILE A 317 -4.71 12.14 -9.03
C ILE A 317 -6.00 12.22 -9.85
N PRO A 318 -7.07 11.51 -9.52
CA PRO A 318 -8.12 11.11 -10.46
C PRO A 318 -8.47 12.14 -11.55
N LEU A 319 -9.31 13.12 -11.24
CA LEU A 319 -9.76 14.07 -12.25
C LEU A 319 -8.67 15.07 -12.66
N ASP A 320 -7.81 15.49 -11.73
CA ASP A 320 -6.74 16.47 -12.01
C ASP A 320 -5.80 15.97 -13.09
N THR A 321 -5.42 14.67 -13.03
CA THR A 321 -4.57 14.05 -14.05
C THR A 321 -5.29 13.98 -15.40
N LEU A 322 -6.55 13.56 -15.44
CA LEU A 322 -7.29 13.40 -16.69
C LEU A 322 -7.57 14.74 -17.39
N LEU A 323 -7.71 15.83 -16.63
CA LEU A 323 -7.96 17.18 -17.17
C LEU A 323 -6.69 18.00 -17.38
N SER A 324 -5.51 17.47 -17.06
CA SER A 324 -4.23 18.14 -17.28
C SER A 324 -3.86 18.15 -18.77
N ASN A 325 -2.97 19.08 -19.16
CA ASN A 325 -2.40 19.11 -20.51
C ASN A 325 -1.40 17.96 -20.72
N ASP A 326 -0.89 17.36 -19.66
CA ASP A 326 0.01 16.21 -19.65
C ASP A 326 -0.58 15.11 -18.79
N THR A 327 -1.41 14.27 -19.37
CA THR A 327 -2.07 13.16 -18.67
C THR A 327 -1.12 12.02 -18.34
N THR A 328 0.03 11.93 -18.99
CA THR A 328 0.94 10.78 -18.88
C THR A 328 2.21 11.05 -18.08
N GLY A 329 2.59 12.31 -17.86
CA GLY A 329 3.85 12.67 -17.20
C GLY A 329 4.01 12.06 -15.82
N MET A 330 3.01 12.23 -14.95
CA MET A 330 3.04 11.65 -13.61
C MET A 330 3.14 10.11 -13.63
N ARG A 331 2.47 9.45 -14.58
CA ARG A 331 2.55 7.99 -14.75
C ARG A 331 3.95 7.54 -15.15
N GLU A 332 4.56 8.20 -16.11
CA GLU A 332 5.92 7.87 -16.57
C GLU A 332 6.95 8.14 -15.46
N ASP A 333 6.79 9.23 -14.72
CA ASP A 333 7.61 9.53 -13.54
C ASP A 333 7.45 8.47 -12.46
N ALA A 334 6.22 8.03 -12.16
CA ALA A 334 5.95 6.95 -11.22
C ALA A 334 6.63 5.65 -11.65
N PHE A 335 6.52 5.27 -12.92
CA PHE A 335 7.15 4.07 -13.43
C PHE A 335 8.68 4.13 -13.39
N SER A 336 9.28 5.25 -13.74
CA SER A 336 10.73 5.42 -13.75
C SER A 336 11.33 5.71 -12.39
N SER A 337 10.50 6.08 -11.39
CA SER A 337 10.94 6.25 -10.00
C SER A 337 11.44 4.97 -9.35
N GLY A 338 10.99 3.80 -9.83
CA GLY A 338 11.32 2.50 -9.27
C GLY A 338 10.58 2.17 -7.98
N ALA A 339 9.57 2.96 -7.56
CA ALA A 339 8.70 2.55 -6.47
C ALA A 339 8.14 1.15 -6.75
N GLN A 340 8.13 0.27 -5.75
CA GLN A 340 7.66 -1.10 -5.91
C GLN A 340 6.17 -1.17 -6.24
N ILE A 341 5.41 -0.18 -5.76
CA ILE A 341 3.97 -0.06 -6.03
C ILE A 341 3.71 1.26 -6.75
N VAL A 342 3.13 1.18 -7.95
CA VAL A 342 2.59 2.31 -8.70
C VAL A 342 1.07 2.23 -8.66
N SER A 343 0.43 3.07 -7.85
CA SER A 343 -1.00 3.05 -7.56
C SER A 343 -1.78 3.95 -8.51
N THR A 344 -2.99 3.54 -8.91
CA THR A 344 -3.84 4.24 -9.87
C THR A 344 -5.32 4.05 -9.60
N ASP A 345 -6.16 4.98 -10.08
CA ASP A 345 -7.60 4.81 -10.18
C ASP A 345 -8.04 4.34 -11.59
N PHE A 346 -7.10 4.19 -12.53
CA PHE A 346 -7.37 3.90 -13.96
C PHE A 346 -6.51 2.73 -14.49
N GLN A 347 -6.66 1.56 -13.92
CA GLN A 347 -5.87 0.37 -14.25
C GLN A 347 -6.33 -0.36 -15.53
N ALA A 348 -7.45 0.03 -16.12
CA ALA A 348 -7.98 -0.61 -17.32
C ALA A 348 -8.38 0.42 -18.38
N TYR A 349 -8.21 0.04 -19.66
CA TYR A 349 -8.66 0.86 -20.79
C TYR A 349 -10.16 1.13 -20.70
N GLY A 350 -10.56 2.34 -21.09
CA GLY A 350 -11.95 2.78 -21.09
C GLY A 350 -12.46 3.35 -19.76
N MET A 351 -11.76 3.19 -18.64
CA MET A 351 -12.19 3.77 -17.36
C MET A 351 -12.21 5.29 -17.39
N SER A 352 -11.31 5.93 -18.14
CA SER A 352 -11.22 7.38 -18.31
C SER A 352 -12.12 7.94 -19.42
N SER A 353 -12.82 7.10 -20.20
CA SER A 353 -13.58 7.50 -21.39
C SER A 353 -14.72 8.48 -21.10
N ARG A 354 -15.29 8.47 -19.90
CA ARG A 354 -16.26 9.49 -19.42
C ARG A 354 -15.73 10.94 -19.62
N TRP A 355 -14.42 11.11 -19.47
CA TRP A 355 -13.75 12.40 -19.52
C TRP A 355 -13.19 12.70 -20.92
N ASN A 356 -13.52 11.85 -21.91
CA ASN A 356 -13.00 11.92 -23.28
C ASN A 356 -11.48 11.84 -23.36
N VAL A 357 -10.87 11.05 -22.47
CA VAL A 357 -9.43 10.80 -22.37
C VAL A 357 -9.18 9.30 -22.49
N ASP A 358 -8.15 8.93 -23.26
CA ASP A 358 -7.64 7.56 -23.31
C ASP A 358 -6.43 7.43 -22.38
N TYR A 359 -6.70 7.11 -21.11
CA TYR A 359 -5.70 6.98 -20.07
C TYR A 359 -5.86 5.65 -19.33
N ALA A 360 -4.76 4.95 -19.15
CA ALA A 360 -4.68 3.77 -18.31
C ALA A 360 -3.25 3.60 -17.75
N VAL A 361 -3.13 2.98 -16.59
CA VAL A 361 -1.83 2.65 -15.95
C VAL A 361 -1.62 1.16 -16.02
N ARG A 362 -0.80 0.72 -16.96
CA ARG A 362 -0.49 -0.69 -17.20
C ARG A 362 0.95 -0.83 -17.68
N PHE A 363 1.56 -1.97 -17.38
CA PHE A 363 2.82 -2.32 -18.03
C PHE A 363 2.59 -2.75 -19.48
N GLU A 364 3.63 -2.60 -20.30
CA GLU A 364 3.64 -3.07 -21.68
C GLU A 364 3.28 -4.57 -21.75
N GLY A 365 2.52 -4.95 -22.75
CA GLY A 365 2.05 -6.33 -22.93
C GLY A 365 1.04 -6.82 -21.87
N GLY A 366 0.58 -5.94 -20.96
CA GLY A 366 -0.37 -6.30 -19.91
C GLY A 366 0.22 -7.14 -18.79
N ALA A 367 1.54 -7.14 -18.63
CA ALA A 367 2.21 -7.85 -17.54
C ALA A 367 1.71 -7.38 -16.15
N ALA A 368 1.63 -8.29 -15.19
CA ALA A 368 1.22 -7.96 -13.81
C ALA A 368 2.39 -7.44 -12.97
N VAL A 369 3.61 -7.76 -13.36
CA VAL A 369 4.85 -7.45 -12.66
C VAL A 369 5.97 -7.24 -13.66
N ARG A 370 6.91 -6.37 -13.31
CA ARG A 370 8.16 -6.21 -14.08
C ARG A 370 9.37 -6.09 -13.15
N CYS A 371 10.55 -6.28 -13.72
CA CYS A 371 11.79 -6.00 -13.02
C CYS A 371 11.84 -4.52 -12.60
N ASN A 372 12.27 -4.26 -11.38
CA ASN A 372 12.35 -2.90 -10.90
C ASN A 372 13.45 -2.13 -11.66
N PRO A 373 13.16 -0.96 -12.25
CA PRO A 373 14.12 -0.25 -13.09
C PRO A 373 15.30 0.37 -12.32
N ILE A 374 15.23 0.43 -10.99
CA ILE A 374 16.23 1.09 -10.13
C ILE A 374 17.09 0.09 -9.36
N ASN A 375 16.48 -0.95 -8.75
CA ASN A 375 17.20 -1.90 -7.90
C ASN A 375 17.09 -3.35 -8.39
N GLY A 376 16.39 -3.60 -9.50
CA GLY A 376 16.32 -4.93 -10.11
C GLY A 376 17.70 -5.38 -10.63
N PRO A 377 18.04 -6.69 -10.54
CA PRO A 377 19.27 -7.21 -11.12
C PRO A 377 19.31 -7.03 -12.65
N ALA A 378 20.51 -6.86 -13.20
CA ALA A 378 20.67 -6.63 -14.64
C ALA A 378 20.24 -7.81 -15.52
N ASP A 379 20.23 -9.01 -14.97
CA ASP A 379 19.79 -10.25 -15.62
C ASP A 379 18.33 -10.62 -15.29
N CYS A 380 17.58 -9.74 -14.66
CA CYS A 380 16.17 -9.94 -14.37
C CYS A 380 15.36 -9.95 -15.67
N ALA A 381 14.54 -10.98 -15.87
CA ALA A 381 13.61 -11.12 -16.99
C ALA A 381 12.17 -10.97 -16.50
N SER A 382 11.50 -9.90 -16.89
CA SER A 382 10.14 -9.58 -16.40
C SER A 382 9.11 -10.66 -16.70
N GLU A 383 9.23 -11.31 -17.86
CA GLU A 383 8.36 -12.41 -18.29
C GLU A 383 8.49 -13.69 -17.46
N ALA A 384 9.58 -13.83 -16.69
CA ALA A 384 9.81 -14.96 -15.80
C ALA A 384 9.32 -14.70 -14.36
N LEU A 385 8.90 -13.47 -14.03
CA LEU A 385 8.56 -13.10 -12.66
C LEU A 385 7.24 -13.71 -12.17
N GLU A 386 6.27 -13.85 -13.05
CA GLU A 386 4.97 -14.47 -12.74
C GLU A 386 4.38 -15.14 -13.99
N PRO A 387 3.70 -16.29 -13.87
CA PRO A 387 3.05 -16.94 -15.00
C PRO A 387 2.04 -16.02 -15.69
N ILE A 388 2.21 -15.78 -16.98
CA ILE A 388 1.29 -14.92 -17.76
C ILE A 388 -0.16 -15.43 -17.73
N SER A 389 -0.34 -16.74 -17.51
CA SER A 389 -1.67 -17.36 -17.37
C SER A 389 -2.44 -16.90 -16.14
N TYR A 390 -1.79 -16.20 -15.19
CA TYR A 390 -2.45 -15.62 -14.03
C TYR A 390 -3.17 -14.31 -14.37
N VAL A 391 -2.89 -13.73 -15.53
CA VAL A 391 -3.68 -12.64 -16.10
C VAL A 391 -4.48 -13.22 -17.28
N ARG A 392 -5.77 -13.25 -17.15
CA ARG A 392 -6.67 -13.75 -18.19
C ARG A 392 -6.94 -12.64 -19.21
N ASN A 393 -6.79 -12.93 -20.48
CA ASN A 393 -7.14 -12.03 -21.60
C ASN A 393 -8.63 -12.15 -21.96
#